data_f4b686cb643c423046dff216073c8f74
#
_entry.id   f4b686cb643c423046dff216073c8f74
#
_cell.length_a   1.000
_cell.length_b   1.000
_cell.length_c   1.000
_cell.angle_alpha   90.00
_cell.angle_beta   90.00
_cell.angle_gamma   90.00
#
_symmetry.space_group_name_H-M   'P 1'
#
loop_
_entity.id
_entity.type
_entity.pdbx_description
1 polymer ?
#
loop_
_entity_poly.entity_id
_entity_poly.type
_entity_poly.pdbx_seq_one_letter_code
_entity_poly.pdbx_strand_id
1 'polypeptide(L)'
;GLGDVYKRQIVYISPMDVYTNRVLNANFYKGMRVSEKETLIQLLRLFDERIIGIEIGMLNAKPTILIELENIGLMPVSLFGDGLKKILTLASAIVKTKHGIILIDEFETGIHQRALVQVADWIASAAEERDIQIFLTTHSSEAVNALVQAQKKQQIDISAYRLEHYMGDTFVKQFRSDELLELVNKQGTGIL
;
A
#
# COMPACT_ATOMS: atom_id res chain seq x y z
N GLY A 1 14.95 -12.70 -33.50
CA GLY A 1 14.81 -12.76 -32.07
C GLY A 1 13.36 -12.48 -31.72
N LEU A 2 12.63 -13.45 -31.20
CA LEU A 2 11.30 -13.28 -30.63
C LEU A 2 11.47 -12.41 -29.38
N GLY A 3 10.93 -11.18 -29.44
CA GLY A 3 11.00 -10.26 -28.32
C GLY A 3 10.41 -10.91 -27.07
N ASP A 4 11.12 -10.81 -25.95
CA ASP A 4 10.65 -11.17 -24.63
C ASP A 4 9.34 -10.43 -24.38
N VAL A 5 8.23 -11.15 -24.45
CA VAL A 5 6.95 -10.67 -23.96
C VAL A 5 7.08 -10.61 -22.46
N TYR A 6 7.47 -9.46 -21.91
CA TYR A 6 7.49 -9.21 -20.48
C TYR A 6 6.06 -9.43 -19.98
N LYS A 7 5.81 -10.58 -19.36
CA LYS A 7 4.57 -10.80 -18.61
C LYS A 7 4.58 -9.84 -17.43
N ARG A 8 3.83 -8.74 -17.56
CA ARG A 8 3.64 -7.80 -16.45
C ARG A 8 3.06 -8.56 -15.26
N GLN A 9 3.70 -8.46 -14.12
CA GLN A 9 3.18 -9.03 -12.89
C GLN A 9 1.96 -8.22 -12.45
N ILE A 10 0.84 -8.90 -12.15
CA ILE A 10 -0.35 -8.27 -11.57
C ILE A 10 -0.50 -8.81 -10.15
N VAL A 11 -0.59 -7.91 -9.18
CA VAL A 11 -0.83 -8.24 -7.77
C VAL A 11 -2.13 -7.58 -7.33
N TYR A 12 -3.04 -8.37 -6.73
CA TYR A 12 -4.28 -7.86 -6.15
C TYR A 12 -4.23 -7.99 -4.63
N ILE A 13 -4.54 -6.90 -3.94
CA ILE A 13 -4.59 -6.77 -2.49
C ILE A 13 -6.01 -6.40 -2.09
N SER A 14 -6.69 -7.32 -1.44
CA SER A 14 -8.03 -7.14 -0.90
C SER A 14 -7.98 -6.71 0.58
N PRO A 15 -9.09 -6.17 1.13
CA PRO A 15 -9.19 -5.90 2.57
C PRO A 15 -8.98 -7.17 3.43
N MET A 16 -9.35 -8.34 2.90
CA MET A 16 -9.20 -9.63 3.59
C MET A 16 -7.76 -10.15 3.70
N ASP A 17 -6.84 -9.62 2.89
CA ASP A 17 -5.44 -10.07 2.90
C ASP A 17 -4.73 -9.77 4.24
N VAL A 18 -5.22 -8.79 4.99
CA VAL A 18 -4.76 -8.48 6.36
C VAL A 18 -5.00 -9.66 7.33
N TYR A 19 -6.10 -10.38 7.14
CA TYR A 19 -6.48 -11.51 8.00
C TYR A 19 -5.95 -12.84 7.50
N THR A 20 -5.89 -13.02 6.18
CA THR A 20 -5.41 -14.27 5.56
C THR A 20 -3.90 -14.34 5.43
N ASN A 21 -3.21 -13.20 5.48
CA ASN A 21 -1.78 -13.04 5.20
C ASN A 21 -1.35 -13.67 3.85
N ARG A 22 -2.28 -13.84 2.90
CA ARG A 22 -2.02 -14.54 1.63
C ARG A 22 -0.91 -13.87 0.82
N VAL A 23 -1.05 -12.58 0.55
CA VAL A 23 -0.06 -11.80 -0.21
C VAL A 23 1.25 -11.71 0.57
N LEU A 24 1.16 -11.42 1.87
CA LEU A 24 2.29 -11.28 2.75
C LEU A 24 3.14 -12.57 2.79
N ASN A 25 2.51 -13.70 3.07
CA ASN A 25 3.19 -14.98 3.11
C ASN A 25 3.81 -15.36 1.76
N ALA A 26 3.08 -15.16 0.64
CA ALA A 26 3.59 -15.43 -0.69
C ALA A 26 4.87 -14.64 -1.01
N ASN A 27 4.94 -13.38 -0.57
CA ASN A 27 6.08 -12.51 -0.80
C ASN A 27 7.27 -12.88 0.09
N PHE A 28 7.04 -13.19 1.37
CA PHE A 28 8.09 -13.57 2.29
C PHE A 28 8.66 -14.96 2.01
N TYR A 29 7.82 -15.96 1.71
CA TYR A 29 8.29 -17.32 1.43
C TYR A 29 9.08 -17.46 0.12
N LYS A 30 8.89 -16.53 -0.83
CA LYS A 30 9.77 -16.43 -2.02
C LYS A 30 11.18 -15.90 -1.69
N GLY A 31 11.42 -15.56 -0.43
CA GLY A 31 12.65 -14.93 0.04
C GLY A 31 12.68 -13.42 -0.25
N MET A 32 13.15 -12.65 0.69
CA MET A 32 13.39 -11.22 0.54
C MET A 32 14.89 -10.93 0.53
N ARG A 33 15.32 -10.02 -0.33
CA ARG A 33 16.68 -9.49 -0.30
C ARG A 33 16.86 -8.61 0.92
N VAL A 34 18.10 -8.42 1.34
CA VAL A 34 18.40 -7.54 2.48
C VAL A 34 17.84 -6.13 2.28
N SER A 35 18.07 -5.54 1.11
CA SER A 35 17.56 -4.21 0.77
C SER A 35 16.02 -4.11 0.78
N GLU A 36 15.33 -5.16 0.39
CA GLU A 36 13.86 -5.22 0.45
C GLU A 36 13.36 -5.24 1.90
N LYS A 37 14.04 -6.00 2.78
CA LYS A 37 13.73 -6.01 4.21
C LYS A 37 14.02 -4.65 4.87
N GLU A 38 15.13 -4.02 4.55
CA GLU A 38 15.50 -2.70 5.04
C GLU A 38 14.44 -1.65 4.67
N THR A 39 13.97 -1.65 3.43
CA THR A 39 12.89 -0.77 2.98
C THR A 39 11.61 -0.99 3.79
N LEU A 40 11.23 -2.25 4.05
CA LEU A 40 10.07 -2.57 4.88
C LEU A 40 10.25 -2.09 6.32
N ILE A 41 11.40 -2.34 6.93
CA ILE A 41 11.70 -1.92 8.30
C ILE A 41 11.61 -0.39 8.42
N GLN A 42 12.20 0.35 7.49
CA GLN A 42 12.12 1.81 7.47
C GLN A 42 10.68 2.33 7.42
N LEU A 43 9.83 1.72 6.59
CA LEU A 43 8.41 2.09 6.51
C LEU A 43 7.68 1.76 7.82
N LEU A 44 7.89 0.57 8.38
CA LEU A 44 7.22 0.14 9.61
C LEU A 44 7.64 0.98 10.81
N ARG A 45 8.86 1.50 10.86
CA ARG A 45 9.35 2.41 11.90
C ARG A 45 8.59 3.74 11.94
N LEU A 46 7.91 4.13 10.87
CA LEU A 46 7.00 5.27 10.89
C LEU A 46 5.78 5.04 11.81
N PHE A 47 5.49 3.78 12.15
CA PHE A 47 4.37 3.39 13.01
C PHE A 47 4.81 2.95 14.41
N ASP A 48 5.98 2.31 14.49
CA ASP A 48 6.60 1.94 15.76
C ASP A 48 8.11 1.98 15.61
N GLU A 49 8.74 2.98 16.20
CA GLU A 49 10.20 3.23 16.13
C GLU A 49 11.02 2.06 16.66
N ARG A 50 10.43 1.23 17.53
CA ARG A 50 11.08 0.06 18.12
C ARG A 50 11.26 -1.09 17.15
N ILE A 51 10.69 -1.03 15.95
CA ILE A 51 10.86 -2.08 14.94
C ILE A 51 12.27 -2.02 14.38
N ILE A 52 13.04 -3.13 14.58
CA ILE A 52 14.41 -3.25 14.13
C ILE A 52 14.62 -4.40 13.14
N GLY A 53 13.68 -5.33 13.03
CA GLY A 53 13.82 -6.48 12.15
C GLY A 53 12.52 -7.12 11.72
N ILE A 54 12.60 -7.90 10.63
CA ILE A 54 11.52 -8.76 10.13
C ILE A 54 12.14 -10.09 9.72
N GLU A 55 11.61 -11.19 10.24
CA GLU A 55 12.10 -12.54 9.98
C GLU A 55 10.97 -13.54 9.72
N ILE A 56 11.33 -14.68 9.15
CA ILE A 56 10.46 -15.86 9.12
C ILE A 56 10.95 -16.81 10.21
N GLY A 57 10.10 -17.08 11.16
CA GLY A 57 10.34 -18.06 12.20
C GLY A 57 9.31 -19.18 12.20
N MET A 58 9.40 -20.06 13.16
CA MET A 58 8.45 -21.16 13.36
C MET A 58 7.67 -20.93 14.66
N LEU A 59 6.36 -20.89 14.58
CA LEU A 59 5.47 -20.86 15.73
C LEU A 59 4.51 -22.05 15.65
N ASN A 60 4.53 -22.90 16.67
CA ASN A 60 3.72 -24.14 16.70
C ASN A 60 3.87 -24.99 15.40
N ALA A 61 5.11 -25.18 14.95
CA ALA A 61 5.46 -25.88 13.72
C ALA A 61 4.89 -25.25 12.41
N LYS A 62 4.45 -23.98 12.46
CA LYS A 62 3.99 -23.25 11.28
C LYS A 62 4.91 -22.07 10.99
N PRO A 63 5.34 -21.89 9.73
CA PRO A 63 6.08 -20.71 9.35
C PRO A 63 5.27 -19.43 9.68
N THR A 64 5.90 -18.48 10.34
CA THR A 64 5.26 -17.26 10.82
C THR A 64 6.18 -16.07 10.60
N ILE A 65 5.62 -14.95 10.17
CA ILE A 65 6.36 -13.70 10.07
C ILE A 65 6.47 -13.11 11.46
N LEU A 66 7.71 -12.83 11.85
CA LEU A 66 8.07 -12.24 13.13
C LEU A 66 8.61 -10.84 12.90
N ILE A 67 8.20 -9.92 13.76
CA ILE A 67 8.70 -8.55 13.81
C ILE A 67 9.58 -8.44 15.05
N GLU A 68 10.80 -8.00 14.88
CA GLU A 68 11.73 -7.77 15.98
C GLU A 68 11.58 -6.35 16.52
N LEU A 69 11.29 -6.26 17.80
CA LEU A 69 11.20 -5.01 18.54
C LEU A 69 12.41 -4.84 19.45
N GLU A 70 12.97 -3.65 19.44
CA GLU A 70 14.06 -3.26 20.35
C GLU A 70 13.66 -3.50 21.81
N ASN A 71 14.55 -4.12 22.59
CA ASN A 71 14.38 -4.46 24.01
C ASN A 71 13.21 -5.44 24.33
N ILE A 72 12.51 -5.97 23.31
CA ILE A 72 11.42 -6.93 23.50
C ILE A 72 11.73 -8.26 22.80
N GLY A 73 12.35 -8.20 21.61
CA GLY A 73 12.66 -9.34 20.78
C GLY A 73 11.59 -9.64 19.72
N LEU A 74 11.57 -10.89 19.24
CA LEU A 74 10.73 -11.32 18.14
C LEU A 74 9.28 -11.55 18.58
N MET A 75 8.35 -10.93 17.89
CA MET A 75 6.91 -11.07 18.10
C MET A 75 6.19 -11.47 16.80
N PRO A 76 5.24 -12.41 16.86
CA PRO A 76 4.43 -12.78 15.69
C PRO A 76 3.66 -11.57 15.15
N VAL A 77 3.62 -11.41 13.82
CA VAL A 77 2.86 -10.32 13.16
C VAL A 77 1.38 -10.33 13.53
N SER A 78 0.82 -11.49 13.92
CA SER A 78 -0.56 -11.62 14.37
C SER A 78 -0.89 -10.85 15.64
N LEU A 79 0.11 -10.49 16.46
CA LEU A 79 -0.06 -9.72 17.68
C LEU A 79 -0.12 -8.20 17.44
N PHE A 80 0.16 -7.75 16.21
CA PHE A 80 0.08 -6.35 15.83
C PHE A 80 -1.30 -6.00 15.30
N GLY A 81 -1.67 -4.72 15.40
CA GLY A 81 -2.93 -4.20 14.86
C GLY A 81 -3.02 -4.30 13.33
N ASP A 82 -4.23 -4.25 12.82
CA ASP A 82 -4.52 -4.44 11.39
C ASP A 82 -3.84 -3.40 10.50
N GLY A 83 -3.64 -2.17 11.00
CA GLY A 83 -2.93 -1.13 10.27
C GLY A 83 -1.49 -1.52 9.92
N LEU A 84 -0.74 -2.06 10.88
CA LEU A 84 0.63 -2.50 10.64
C LEU A 84 0.67 -3.70 9.67
N LYS A 85 -0.25 -4.66 9.81
CA LYS A 85 -0.38 -5.79 8.89
C LYS A 85 -0.72 -5.32 7.48
N LYS A 86 -1.64 -4.36 7.32
CA LYS A 86 -2.01 -3.77 6.01
C LYS A 86 -0.79 -3.14 5.35
N ILE A 87 -0.06 -2.31 6.09
CA ILE A 87 1.13 -1.65 5.57
C ILE A 87 2.22 -2.64 5.19
N LEU A 88 2.46 -3.65 6.03
CA LEU A 88 3.42 -4.70 5.73
C LEU A 88 3.01 -5.48 4.47
N THR A 89 1.72 -5.75 4.28
CA THR A 89 1.17 -6.41 3.08
C THR A 89 1.40 -5.56 1.84
N LEU A 90 1.02 -4.28 1.88
CA LEU A 90 1.23 -3.32 0.79
C LEU A 90 2.71 -3.19 0.43
N ALA A 91 3.54 -2.94 1.43
CA ALA A 91 4.97 -2.76 1.24
C ALA A 91 5.64 -4.02 0.67
N SER A 92 5.29 -5.21 1.17
CA SER A 92 5.83 -6.46 0.65
C SER A 92 5.44 -6.70 -0.82
N ALA A 93 4.22 -6.32 -1.22
CA ALA A 93 3.78 -6.42 -2.60
C ALA A 93 4.55 -5.45 -3.51
N ILE A 94 4.72 -4.20 -3.08
CA ILE A 94 5.41 -3.16 -3.84
C ILE A 94 6.89 -3.52 -4.02
N VAL A 95 7.60 -3.91 -2.96
CA VAL A 95 9.04 -4.26 -3.07
C VAL A 95 9.29 -5.49 -3.91
N LYS A 96 8.32 -6.40 -4.02
CA LYS A 96 8.39 -7.61 -4.87
C LYS A 96 7.95 -7.41 -6.30
N THR A 97 7.27 -6.32 -6.61
CA THR A 97 6.83 -6.00 -7.95
C THR A 97 7.82 -5.06 -8.62
N LYS A 98 8.09 -5.28 -9.89
CA LYS A 98 8.86 -4.41 -10.77
C LYS A 98 8.27 -4.45 -12.16
N HIS A 99 8.09 -3.29 -12.81
CA HIS A 99 7.45 -3.17 -14.12
C HIS A 99 6.07 -3.85 -14.19
N GLY A 100 5.25 -3.69 -13.12
CA GLY A 100 3.99 -4.42 -12.94
C GLY A 100 2.80 -3.54 -12.62
N ILE A 101 1.71 -4.20 -12.24
CA ILE A 101 0.45 -3.57 -11.86
C ILE A 101 0.07 -4.06 -10.46
N ILE A 102 -0.30 -3.14 -9.58
CA ILE A 102 -0.84 -3.45 -8.26
C ILE A 102 -2.25 -2.89 -8.17
N LEU A 103 -3.20 -3.75 -7.82
CA LEU A 103 -4.59 -3.41 -7.56
C LEU A 103 -4.81 -3.45 -6.05
N ILE A 104 -5.25 -2.35 -5.46
CA ILE A 104 -5.48 -2.22 -4.01
C ILE A 104 -6.94 -1.88 -3.79
N ASP A 105 -7.66 -2.77 -3.12
CA ASP A 105 -9.03 -2.51 -2.77
C ASP A 105 -9.13 -1.97 -1.34
N GLU A 106 -9.95 -0.93 -1.16
CA GLU A 106 -10.08 -0.20 0.10
C GLU A 106 -8.72 0.16 0.72
N PHE A 107 -8.01 1.08 0.04
CA PHE A 107 -6.64 1.48 0.41
C PHE A 107 -6.50 1.85 1.89
N GLU A 108 -7.44 2.62 2.41
CA GLU A 108 -7.43 3.17 3.77
C GLU A 108 -7.77 2.17 4.87
N THR A 109 -8.41 1.03 4.53
CA THR A 109 -8.92 0.09 5.52
C THR A 109 -7.81 -0.40 6.47
N GLY A 110 -8.03 -0.19 7.77
CA GLY A 110 -7.10 -0.53 8.84
C GLY A 110 -5.98 0.48 9.07
N ILE A 111 -5.79 1.48 8.21
CA ILE A 111 -4.73 2.49 8.36
C ILE A 111 -5.28 3.72 9.10
N HIS A 112 -4.63 4.08 10.20
CA HIS A 112 -5.01 5.29 10.93
C HIS A 112 -4.77 6.54 10.08
N GLN A 113 -5.69 7.53 10.13
CA GLN A 113 -5.67 8.74 9.32
C GLN A 113 -4.30 9.45 9.28
N ARG A 114 -3.63 9.55 10.43
CA ARG A 114 -2.30 10.18 10.52
C ARG A 114 -1.22 9.45 9.72
N ALA A 115 -1.40 8.15 9.51
CA ALA A 115 -0.46 7.32 8.77
C ALA A 115 -0.71 7.33 7.25
N LEU A 116 -1.94 7.66 6.82
CA LEU A 116 -2.32 7.65 5.40
C LEU A 116 -1.40 8.53 4.55
N VAL A 117 -1.06 9.73 5.03
CA VAL A 117 -0.18 10.66 4.29
C VAL A 117 1.21 10.05 4.08
N GLN A 118 1.79 9.44 5.12
CA GLN A 118 3.11 8.83 5.03
C GLN A 118 3.10 7.59 4.13
N VAL A 119 2.05 6.78 4.22
CA VAL A 119 1.88 5.58 3.37
C VAL A 119 1.66 5.97 1.93
N ALA A 120 0.81 6.95 1.63
CA ALA A 120 0.56 7.45 0.29
C ALA A 120 1.84 8.02 -0.35
N ASP A 121 2.60 8.81 0.40
CA ASP A 121 3.87 9.37 -0.04
C ASP A 121 4.90 8.27 -0.38
N TRP A 122 5.04 7.28 0.50
CA TRP A 122 5.93 6.16 0.28
C TRP A 122 5.51 5.30 -0.93
N ILE A 123 4.20 5.01 -1.07
CA ILE A 123 3.66 4.25 -2.22
C ILE A 123 3.94 4.98 -3.53
N ALA A 124 3.72 6.29 -3.57
CA ALA A 124 3.95 7.12 -4.74
C ALA A 124 5.43 7.07 -5.18
N SER A 125 6.36 7.29 -4.24
CA SER A 125 7.79 7.21 -4.51
C SER A 125 8.22 5.82 -4.98
N ALA A 126 7.77 4.77 -4.30
CA ALA A 126 8.13 3.41 -4.64
C ALA A 126 7.53 2.94 -5.97
N ALA A 127 6.36 3.44 -6.37
CA ALA A 127 5.75 3.17 -7.66
C ALA A 127 6.59 3.74 -8.81
N GLU A 128 7.04 4.98 -8.68
CA GLU A 128 7.93 5.64 -9.65
C GLU A 128 9.26 4.90 -9.78
N GLU A 129 9.96 4.67 -8.65
CA GLU A 129 11.27 4.00 -8.64
C GLU A 129 11.24 2.61 -9.26
N ARG A 130 10.11 1.91 -9.21
CA ARG A 130 9.96 0.51 -9.65
C ARG A 130 9.22 0.34 -10.96
N ASP A 131 8.77 1.44 -11.57
CA ASP A 131 7.92 1.44 -12.76
C ASP A 131 6.67 0.56 -12.55
N ILE A 132 5.92 0.85 -11.49
CA ILE A 132 4.70 0.15 -11.12
C ILE A 132 3.51 1.06 -11.35
N GLN A 133 2.49 0.54 -12.04
CA GLN A 133 1.19 1.19 -12.12
C GLN A 133 0.29 0.72 -10.96
N ILE A 134 -0.26 1.66 -10.19
CA ILE A 134 -1.13 1.34 -9.05
C ILE A 134 -2.54 1.82 -9.34
N PHE A 135 -3.50 0.91 -9.18
CA PHE A 135 -4.93 1.22 -9.15
C PHE A 135 -5.43 0.95 -7.74
N LEU A 136 -6.13 1.89 -7.16
CA LEU A 136 -6.70 1.72 -5.83
C LEU A 136 -8.15 2.22 -5.78
N THR A 137 -8.94 1.59 -4.91
CA THR A 137 -10.25 2.09 -4.53
C THR A 137 -10.19 2.68 -3.13
N THR A 138 -11.04 3.66 -2.87
CA THR A 138 -11.21 4.27 -1.55
C THR A 138 -12.59 4.87 -1.40
N HIS A 139 -13.10 4.85 -0.17
CA HIS A 139 -14.32 5.55 0.26
C HIS A 139 -14.00 6.68 1.25
N SER A 140 -12.72 7.02 1.44
CA SER A 140 -12.24 8.01 2.41
C SER A 140 -11.75 9.28 1.74
N SER A 141 -12.33 10.42 2.11
CA SER A 141 -11.83 11.73 1.70
C SER A 141 -10.41 11.99 2.21
N GLU A 142 -10.07 11.46 3.38
CA GLU A 142 -8.73 11.54 3.96
C GLU A 142 -7.70 10.79 3.12
N ALA A 143 -8.08 9.62 2.59
CA ALA A 143 -7.20 8.86 1.68
C ALA A 143 -6.99 9.60 0.36
N VAL A 144 -8.05 10.18 -0.23
CA VAL A 144 -7.93 11.02 -1.42
C VAL A 144 -7.00 12.21 -1.15
N ASN A 145 -7.20 12.91 -0.02
CA ASN A 145 -6.34 14.02 0.37
C ASN A 145 -4.87 13.60 0.53
N ALA A 146 -4.61 12.44 1.14
CA ALA A 146 -3.26 11.91 1.31
C ALA A 146 -2.58 11.64 -0.05
N LEU A 147 -3.32 11.04 -0.98
CA LEU A 147 -2.83 10.75 -2.34
C LEU A 147 -2.54 12.04 -3.14
N VAL A 148 -3.40 13.05 -3.03
CA VAL A 148 -3.19 14.36 -3.67
C VAL A 148 -1.98 15.08 -3.08
N GLN A 149 -1.73 14.97 -1.77
CA GLN A 149 -0.52 15.51 -1.14
C GLN A 149 0.74 14.78 -1.64
N ALA A 150 0.69 13.44 -1.72
CA ALA A 150 1.78 12.64 -2.25
C ALA A 150 2.08 12.98 -3.71
N GLN A 151 1.04 13.14 -4.56
CA GLN A 151 1.16 13.59 -5.94
C GLN A 151 1.95 14.89 -6.05
N LYS A 152 1.56 15.90 -5.27
CA LYS A 152 2.22 17.21 -5.28
C LYS A 152 3.69 17.11 -4.85
N LYS A 153 3.98 16.32 -3.82
CA LYS A 153 5.32 16.17 -3.27
C LYS A 153 6.26 15.38 -4.20
N GLN A 154 5.76 14.29 -4.78
CA GLN A 154 6.53 13.40 -5.65
C GLN A 154 6.49 13.80 -7.12
N GLN A 155 5.68 14.79 -7.50
CA GLN A 155 5.47 15.27 -8.88
C GLN A 155 5.03 14.17 -9.85
N ILE A 156 4.18 13.26 -9.39
CA ILE A 156 3.60 12.17 -10.17
C ILE A 156 2.23 12.55 -10.73
N ASP A 157 1.80 11.86 -11.80
CA ASP A 157 0.46 12.02 -12.35
C ASP A 157 -0.53 11.05 -11.70
N ILE A 158 -1.66 11.60 -11.22
CA ILE A 158 -2.79 10.82 -10.71
C ILE A 158 -4.04 11.13 -11.53
N SER A 159 -4.80 10.08 -11.84
CA SER A 159 -6.16 10.19 -12.36
C SER A 159 -7.13 9.55 -11.38
N ALA A 160 -8.20 10.22 -11.05
CA ALA A 160 -9.27 9.67 -10.21
C ALA A 160 -10.57 9.57 -10.99
N TYR A 161 -11.36 8.56 -10.65
CA TYR A 161 -12.67 8.30 -11.22
C TYR A 161 -13.68 8.19 -10.09
N ARG A 162 -14.68 9.08 -10.09
CA ARG A 162 -15.81 9.01 -9.18
C ARG A 162 -16.97 8.31 -9.87
N LEU A 163 -17.52 7.31 -9.21
CA LEU A 163 -18.68 6.57 -9.66
C LEU A 163 -19.92 7.10 -8.93
N GLU A 164 -20.91 7.58 -9.69
CA GLU A 164 -22.17 8.08 -9.15
C GLU A 164 -23.31 7.23 -9.69
N HIS A 165 -24.22 6.80 -8.82
CA HIS A 165 -25.43 6.08 -9.20
C HIS A 165 -26.62 7.03 -9.11
N TYR A 166 -27.32 7.22 -10.23
CA TYR A 166 -28.51 8.04 -10.28
C TYR A 166 -29.58 7.40 -11.18
N MET A 167 -30.79 7.21 -10.69
CA MET A 167 -31.94 6.63 -11.40
C MET A 167 -31.68 5.28 -12.10
N GLY A 168 -30.81 4.43 -11.52
CA GLY A 168 -30.45 3.12 -12.07
C GLY A 168 -29.26 3.12 -13.02
N ASP A 169 -28.77 4.27 -13.41
CA ASP A 169 -27.59 4.42 -14.27
C ASP A 169 -26.34 4.73 -13.45
N THR A 170 -25.19 4.34 -13.99
CA THR A 170 -23.87 4.65 -13.40
C THR A 170 -23.16 5.68 -14.24
N PHE A 171 -22.84 6.81 -13.63
CA PHE A 171 -22.07 7.88 -14.24
C PHE A 171 -20.64 7.84 -13.74
N VAL A 172 -19.69 8.09 -14.64
CA VAL A 172 -18.27 8.13 -14.33
C VAL A 172 -17.76 9.54 -14.57
N LYS A 173 -17.24 10.18 -13.51
CA LYS A 173 -16.56 11.47 -13.61
C LYS A 173 -15.06 11.27 -13.42
N GLN A 174 -14.30 11.66 -14.42
CA GLN A 174 -12.83 11.65 -14.35
C GLN A 174 -12.32 12.98 -13.83
N PHE A 175 -11.29 12.92 -12.98
CA PHE A 175 -10.52 14.07 -12.52
C PHE A 175 -9.05 13.81 -12.80
N ARG A 176 -8.37 14.81 -13.38
CA ARG A 176 -6.93 14.80 -13.57
C ARG A 176 -6.24 15.48 -12.40
N SER A 177 -4.93 15.38 -12.37
CA SER A 177 -4.06 15.87 -11.30
C SER A 177 -4.36 17.28 -10.82
N ASP A 178 -4.50 18.23 -11.74
CA ASP A 178 -4.79 19.64 -11.48
C ASP A 178 -6.21 19.86 -10.92
N GLU A 179 -7.20 19.19 -11.50
CA GLU A 179 -8.60 19.25 -11.04
C GLU A 179 -8.76 18.68 -9.63
N LEU A 180 -8.05 17.58 -9.31
CA LEU A 180 -8.05 16.99 -7.97
C LEU A 180 -7.45 17.95 -6.93
N LEU A 181 -6.34 18.59 -7.26
CA LEU A 181 -5.71 19.61 -6.39
C LEU A 181 -6.65 20.77 -6.11
N GLU A 182 -7.37 21.26 -7.13
CA GLU A 182 -8.34 22.32 -6.95
C GLU A 182 -9.53 21.91 -6.06
N LEU A 183 -10.04 20.69 -6.25
CA LEU A 183 -11.16 20.18 -5.46
C LEU A 183 -10.80 20.05 -3.98
N VAL A 184 -9.65 19.46 -3.68
CA VAL A 184 -9.16 19.32 -2.30
C VAL A 184 -8.95 20.69 -1.64
N ASN A 185 -8.41 21.66 -2.37
CA ASN A 185 -8.17 23.02 -1.86
C ASN A 185 -9.47 23.83 -1.64
N LYS A 186 -10.51 23.63 -2.48
CA LYS A 186 -11.76 24.41 -2.42
C LYS A 186 -12.78 23.86 -1.42
N GLN A 187 -12.78 22.57 -1.15
CA GLN A 187 -13.88 21.92 -0.40
C GLN A 187 -13.54 21.41 0.98
N GLY A 188 -12.28 21.45 1.43
CA GLY A 188 -11.91 21.04 2.79
C GLY A 188 -12.41 19.67 3.30
N THR A 189 -13.43 19.03 2.67
CA THR A 189 -14.01 17.75 3.09
C THR A 189 -15.02 17.10 2.13
N GLY A 190 -15.24 17.56 0.91
CA GLY A 190 -16.42 17.16 0.12
C GLY A 190 -16.13 16.50 -1.24
N ILE A 191 -15.24 15.48 -1.32
CA ILE A 191 -14.97 14.76 -2.59
C ILE A 191 -15.80 13.47 -2.71
N LEU A 192 -16.39 13.00 -1.63
CA LEU A 192 -17.21 11.77 -1.59
C LEU A 192 -18.68 12.09 -1.52
#